data_bff38305621e595f72d015da17d0d09a
#
_entry.id   bff38305621e595f72d015da17d0d09a
#
_cell.length_a   1.000
_cell.length_b   1.000
_cell.length_c   1.000
_cell.angle_alpha   90.00
_cell.angle_beta   90.00
_cell.angle_gamma   90.00
#
_symmetry.space_group_name_H-M   'P 1'
#
loop_
_entity.id
_entity.type
_entity.pdbx_description
1 polymer ?
#
loop_
_entity_poly.entity_id
_entity_poly.type
_entity_poly.pdbx_seq_one_letter_code
_entity_poly.pdbx_strand_id
1 'polypeptide(L)'
;QIPSEHDLVQLYQSSRETVRKAIDLLALDGMIQKIHGKGSLVIYQEVTEFPFSELVSFKEMQEEMGVAYLTEVVLNEVVEAHEVPEVQHALNINSSESLIHIVRTRRLNQHVKIVDEDYFLKSIVSDIGNDVASDSIYDYLEKVLNLNISYSSKSITFEPFDEQAYQLFGDVSVAYSATVRSIVYLEIKIPYQ
;
A
#
# COMPACT_ATOMS: atom_id res chain seq x y z
N GLN A 1 -6.40 17.39 23.52
CA GLN A 1 -5.36 17.68 24.53
C GLN A 1 -5.31 16.54 25.51
N ILE A 2 -4.11 16.03 25.84
CA ILE A 2 -3.94 14.99 26.88
C ILE A 2 -3.98 15.62 28.27
N PRO A 3 -4.33 14.84 29.33
CA PRO A 3 -4.28 15.30 30.71
C PRO A 3 -2.89 15.77 31.10
N SER A 4 -2.80 16.57 32.16
CA SER A 4 -1.50 17.05 32.65
C SER A 4 -0.61 15.91 33.19
N GLU A 5 0.72 16.11 33.27
CA GLU A 5 1.63 15.14 33.88
C GLU A 5 1.15 14.73 35.29
N HIS A 6 0.62 15.67 36.07
CA HIS A 6 0.11 15.42 37.40
C HIS A 6 -1.11 14.49 37.40
N ASP A 7 -2.06 14.74 36.50
CA ASP A 7 -3.27 13.93 36.36
C ASP A 7 -2.94 12.52 35.87
N LEU A 8 -1.98 12.39 34.94
CA LEU A 8 -1.51 11.11 34.42
C LEU A 8 -0.78 10.29 35.51
N VAL A 9 0.02 10.93 36.35
CA VAL A 9 0.64 10.29 37.53
C VAL A 9 -0.40 9.69 38.44
N GLN A 10 -1.47 10.44 38.74
CA GLN A 10 -2.57 9.94 39.56
C GLN A 10 -3.38 8.85 38.87
N LEU A 11 -3.72 9.03 37.60
CA LEU A 11 -4.54 8.12 36.82
C LEU A 11 -3.87 6.74 36.72
N TYR A 12 -2.57 6.72 36.38
CA TYR A 12 -1.81 5.48 36.14
C TYR A 12 -0.99 5.02 37.33
N GLN A 13 -1.05 5.71 38.46
CA GLN A 13 -0.26 5.39 39.70
C GLN A 13 1.23 5.19 39.38
N SER A 14 1.78 5.97 38.47
CA SER A 14 3.14 5.86 37.99
C SER A 14 4.00 7.03 38.47
N SER A 15 5.33 6.87 38.41
CA SER A 15 6.23 7.96 38.78
C SER A 15 6.14 9.11 37.75
N ARG A 16 6.40 10.34 38.21
CA ARG A 16 6.43 11.52 37.36
C ARG A 16 7.46 11.38 36.23
N GLU A 17 8.58 10.73 36.53
CA GLU A 17 9.63 10.49 35.54
C GLU A 17 9.15 9.50 34.45
N THR A 18 8.43 8.44 34.84
CA THR A 18 7.84 7.46 33.90
C THR A 18 6.83 8.14 32.98
N VAL A 19 5.94 8.95 33.54
CA VAL A 19 4.94 9.71 32.75
C VAL A 19 5.64 10.68 31.78
N ARG A 20 6.67 11.39 32.26
CA ARG A 20 7.42 12.32 31.40
C ARG A 20 8.11 11.61 30.24
N LYS A 21 8.77 10.47 30.50
CA LYS A 21 9.38 9.65 29.43
C LYS A 21 8.35 9.15 28.42
N ALA A 22 7.18 8.72 28.88
CA ALA A 22 6.10 8.29 27.97
C ALA A 22 5.61 9.45 27.10
N ILE A 23 5.42 10.65 27.67
CA ILE A 23 5.07 11.85 26.90
C ILE A 23 6.18 12.25 25.92
N ASP A 24 7.45 12.07 26.29
CA ASP A 24 8.59 12.34 25.41
C ASP A 24 8.63 11.38 24.22
N LEU A 25 8.36 10.08 24.44
CA LEU A 25 8.25 9.08 23.38
C LEU A 25 7.09 9.42 22.44
N LEU A 26 5.89 9.69 22.96
CA LEU A 26 4.75 10.09 22.13
C LEU A 26 5.03 11.35 21.30
N ALA A 27 5.82 12.28 21.83
CA ALA A 27 6.22 13.48 21.10
C ALA A 27 7.28 13.17 20.03
N LEU A 28 8.21 12.26 20.31
CA LEU A 28 9.22 11.78 19.38
C LEU A 28 8.57 11.05 18.17
N ASP A 29 7.57 10.23 18.48
CA ASP A 29 6.79 9.49 17.48
C ASP A 29 5.77 10.39 16.72
N GLY A 30 5.78 11.71 16.97
CA GLY A 30 4.88 12.64 16.28
C GLY A 30 3.40 12.53 16.64
N MET A 31 3.06 11.77 17.69
CA MET A 31 1.67 11.56 18.12
C MET A 31 1.11 12.79 18.84
N ILE A 32 1.97 13.52 19.56
CA ILE A 32 1.60 14.72 20.30
C ILE A 32 2.60 15.86 20.07
N GLN A 33 2.13 17.08 20.18
CA GLN A 33 2.96 18.29 20.21
C GLN A 33 2.92 18.92 21.60
N LYS A 34 4.09 19.12 22.22
CA LYS A 34 4.23 19.87 23.47
C LYS A 34 4.17 21.36 23.19
N ILE A 35 3.23 22.04 23.82
CA ILE A 35 3.06 23.49 23.69
C ILE A 35 3.36 24.10 25.04
N HIS A 36 4.38 24.97 25.09
CA HIS A 36 4.80 25.62 26.33
C HIS A 36 3.63 26.42 26.94
N GLY A 37 3.32 26.15 28.22
CA GLY A 37 2.24 26.80 28.96
C GLY A 37 0.82 26.31 28.60
N LYS A 38 0.65 25.42 27.59
CA LYS A 38 -0.68 24.92 27.17
C LYS A 38 -0.82 23.40 27.30
N GLY A 39 0.27 22.69 27.63
CA GLY A 39 0.26 21.22 27.72
C GLY A 39 0.56 20.51 26.40
N SER A 40 0.12 19.25 26.26
CA SER A 40 0.37 18.46 25.07
C SER A 40 -0.91 18.27 24.27
N LEU A 41 -0.85 18.61 22.99
CA LEU A 41 -1.94 18.46 22.02
C LEU A 41 -1.73 17.17 21.23
N VAL A 42 -2.78 16.37 21.09
CA VAL A 42 -2.75 15.23 20.15
C VAL A 42 -2.77 15.79 18.74
N ILE A 43 -1.71 15.52 17.99
CA ILE A 43 -1.56 15.87 16.58
C ILE A 43 -1.58 14.63 15.68
N TYR A 44 -1.62 13.45 16.31
CA TYR A 44 -1.74 12.20 15.57
C TYR A 44 -2.99 12.26 14.68
N GLN A 45 -2.75 12.25 13.39
CA GLN A 45 -3.74 11.89 12.39
C GLN A 45 -3.44 10.44 12.05
N GLU A 46 -4.45 9.60 11.88
CA GLU A 46 -4.26 8.26 11.36
C GLU A 46 -3.56 8.38 9.99
N VAL A 47 -2.24 8.43 10.01
CA VAL A 47 -1.44 8.31 8.81
C VAL A 47 -1.32 6.82 8.59
N THR A 48 -1.90 6.33 7.53
CA THR A 48 -1.65 4.98 7.08
C THR A 48 -0.20 4.96 6.58
N GLU A 49 0.71 4.46 7.40
CA GLU A 49 2.09 4.22 6.98
C GLU A 49 2.08 2.99 6.07
N PHE A 50 2.23 3.21 4.77
CA PHE A 50 2.44 2.13 3.83
C PHE A 50 3.94 1.80 3.80
N PRO A 51 4.35 0.56 4.05
CA PRO A 51 5.73 0.13 3.89
C PRO A 51 6.08 0.01 2.41
N PHE A 52 6.17 1.14 1.71
CA PHE A 52 6.51 1.18 0.28
C PHE A 52 7.89 0.61 -0.04
N SER A 53 8.75 0.47 0.97
CA SER A 53 10.12 -0.03 0.83
C SER A 53 10.22 -1.56 0.81
N GLU A 54 9.23 -2.26 1.31
CA GLU A 54 9.27 -3.71 1.44
C GLU A 54 8.52 -4.42 0.30
N LEU A 55 8.98 -5.62 -0.04
CA LEU A 55 8.31 -6.54 -0.97
C LEU A 55 7.38 -7.45 -0.17
N VAL A 56 6.49 -6.86 0.59
CA VAL A 56 5.47 -7.58 1.36
C VAL A 56 4.15 -7.61 0.59
N SER A 57 3.40 -8.68 0.75
CA SER A 57 2.05 -8.74 0.20
C SER A 57 1.15 -7.74 0.94
N PHE A 58 0.14 -7.21 0.24
CA PHE A 58 -0.84 -6.33 0.88
C PHE A 58 -1.54 -7.02 2.06
N LYS A 59 -1.70 -8.34 2.00
CA LYS A 59 -2.29 -9.16 3.04
C LYS A 59 -1.44 -9.18 4.32
N GLU A 60 -0.12 -9.37 4.17
CA GLU A 60 0.82 -9.28 5.29
C GLU A 60 0.81 -7.89 5.93
N MET A 61 0.81 -6.86 5.10
CA MET A 61 0.69 -5.48 5.58
C MET A 61 -0.60 -5.23 6.37
N GLN A 62 -1.74 -5.76 5.92
CA GLN A 62 -3.00 -5.66 6.66
C GLN A 62 -2.93 -6.33 8.04
N GLU A 63 -2.29 -7.50 8.12
CA GLU A 63 -2.11 -8.25 9.36
C GLU A 63 -1.23 -7.47 10.35
N GLU A 64 -0.12 -6.88 9.88
CA GLU A 64 0.76 -6.06 10.71
C GLU A 64 0.08 -4.77 11.21
N MET A 65 -0.69 -4.12 10.36
CA MET A 65 -1.40 -2.88 10.70
C MET A 65 -2.68 -3.13 11.53
N GLY A 66 -3.15 -4.38 11.61
CA GLY A 66 -4.42 -4.72 12.27
C GLY A 66 -5.66 -4.10 11.59
N VAL A 67 -5.57 -3.81 10.28
CA VAL A 67 -6.61 -3.17 9.50
C VAL A 67 -7.06 -4.11 8.38
N ALA A 68 -8.35 -4.41 8.31
CA ALA A 68 -8.92 -5.24 7.25
C ALA A 68 -9.55 -4.39 6.15
N TYR A 69 -8.99 -4.48 4.95
CA TYR A 69 -9.58 -3.90 3.75
C TYR A 69 -10.40 -4.95 3.00
N LEU A 70 -11.51 -4.54 2.43
CA LEU A 70 -12.25 -5.35 1.47
C LEU A 70 -11.67 -5.11 0.07
N THR A 71 -11.14 -6.15 -0.56
CA THR A 71 -10.63 -6.10 -1.92
C THR A 71 -11.71 -6.53 -2.91
N GLU A 72 -11.97 -5.69 -3.91
CA GLU A 72 -12.90 -5.98 -5.01
C GLU A 72 -12.14 -5.91 -6.33
N VAL A 73 -12.29 -6.93 -7.18
CA VAL A 73 -11.74 -6.95 -8.55
C VAL A 73 -12.71 -6.18 -9.45
N VAL A 74 -12.25 -5.06 -9.99
CA VAL A 74 -13.03 -4.20 -10.89
C VAL A 74 -12.84 -4.63 -12.34
N LEU A 75 -11.63 -5.04 -12.70
CA LEU A 75 -11.25 -5.48 -14.04
C LEU A 75 -10.27 -6.63 -13.95
N ASN A 76 -10.43 -7.61 -14.84
CA ASN A 76 -9.47 -8.68 -15.04
C ASN A 76 -9.61 -9.16 -16.49
N GLU A 77 -8.69 -8.75 -17.33
CA GLU A 77 -8.74 -9.03 -18.77
C GLU A 77 -7.33 -9.26 -19.34
N VAL A 78 -7.28 -9.72 -20.56
CA VAL A 78 -6.03 -9.85 -21.33
C VAL A 78 -5.97 -8.75 -22.35
N VAL A 79 -4.86 -8.00 -22.34
CA VAL A 79 -4.59 -6.91 -23.29
C VAL A 79 -3.28 -7.15 -24.03
N GLU A 80 -3.13 -6.57 -25.21
CA GLU A 80 -1.85 -6.56 -25.92
C GLU A 80 -1.02 -5.35 -25.47
N ALA A 81 0.30 -5.50 -25.40
CA ALA A 81 1.21 -4.45 -24.94
C ALA A 81 1.09 -3.14 -25.74
N HIS A 82 0.72 -3.20 -27.04
CA HIS A 82 0.52 -2.00 -27.84
C HIS A 82 -0.71 -1.16 -27.42
N GLU A 83 -1.67 -1.74 -26.69
CA GLU A 83 -2.85 -1.06 -26.17
C GLU A 83 -2.52 -0.24 -24.90
N VAL A 84 -1.39 -0.57 -24.24
CA VAL A 84 -0.89 0.08 -23.03
C VAL A 84 0.58 0.53 -23.18
N PRO A 85 0.84 1.56 -24.02
CA PRO A 85 2.20 1.94 -24.43
C PRO A 85 3.12 2.33 -23.27
N GLU A 86 2.59 2.91 -22.19
CA GLU A 86 3.37 3.25 -20.99
C GLU A 86 3.91 2.01 -20.31
N VAL A 87 3.08 0.97 -20.16
CA VAL A 87 3.47 -0.32 -19.59
C VAL A 87 4.44 -1.04 -20.50
N GLN A 88 4.16 -1.05 -21.82
CA GLN A 88 5.07 -1.62 -22.82
C GLN A 88 6.48 -1.01 -22.73
N HIS A 89 6.55 0.30 -22.63
CA HIS A 89 7.83 1.02 -22.50
C HIS A 89 8.52 0.72 -21.18
N ALA A 90 7.77 0.76 -20.07
CA ALA A 90 8.32 0.52 -18.73
C ALA A 90 8.88 -0.90 -18.58
N LEU A 91 8.20 -1.90 -19.13
CA LEU A 91 8.63 -3.29 -19.10
C LEU A 91 9.64 -3.64 -20.22
N ASN A 92 9.85 -2.74 -21.19
CA ASN A 92 10.69 -2.95 -22.36
C ASN A 92 10.37 -4.24 -23.12
N ILE A 93 9.11 -4.45 -23.45
CA ILE A 93 8.57 -5.64 -24.09
C ILE A 93 8.09 -5.36 -25.54
N ASN A 94 7.87 -6.43 -26.31
CA ASN A 94 7.36 -6.31 -27.66
C ASN A 94 5.89 -5.88 -27.67
N SER A 95 5.48 -5.18 -28.72
CA SER A 95 4.10 -4.70 -28.90
C SER A 95 3.04 -5.80 -28.98
N SER A 96 3.44 -7.01 -29.35
CA SER A 96 2.59 -8.21 -29.44
C SER A 96 2.64 -9.09 -28.21
N GLU A 97 3.28 -8.66 -27.12
CA GLU A 97 3.26 -9.40 -25.85
C GLU A 97 1.90 -9.26 -25.19
N SER A 98 1.33 -10.39 -24.75
CA SER A 98 0.04 -10.39 -24.05
C SER A 98 0.26 -10.16 -22.56
N LEU A 99 -0.58 -9.31 -21.96
CA LEU A 99 -0.55 -8.98 -20.54
C LEU A 99 -1.89 -9.34 -19.89
N ILE A 100 -1.85 -9.80 -18.66
CA ILE A 100 -3.03 -9.84 -17.79
C ILE A 100 -3.10 -8.49 -17.10
N HIS A 101 -4.19 -7.75 -17.33
CA HIS A 101 -4.49 -6.46 -16.72
C HIS A 101 -5.53 -6.64 -15.63
N ILE A 102 -5.20 -6.25 -14.40
CA ILE A 102 -6.07 -6.39 -13.23
C ILE A 102 -6.20 -5.03 -12.56
N VAL A 103 -7.43 -4.58 -12.35
CA VAL A 103 -7.74 -3.39 -11.53
C VAL A 103 -8.52 -3.83 -10.30
N ARG A 104 -8.08 -3.41 -9.13
CA ARG A 104 -8.69 -3.73 -7.84
C ARG A 104 -8.89 -2.48 -7.02
N THR A 105 -9.99 -2.43 -6.30
CA THR A 105 -10.21 -1.40 -5.27
C THR A 105 -10.10 -2.02 -3.89
N ARG A 106 -9.55 -1.25 -2.94
CA ARG A 106 -9.49 -1.65 -1.53
C ARG A 106 -10.25 -0.66 -0.69
N ARG A 107 -11.28 -1.17 -0.03
CA ARG A 107 -12.21 -0.37 0.76
C ARG A 107 -11.94 -0.53 2.25
N LEU A 108 -11.96 0.58 2.92
CA LEU A 108 -11.98 0.66 4.38
C LEU A 108 -13.18 1.52 4.80
N ASN A 109 -14.02 1.01 5.69
CA ASN A 109 -15.23 1.70 6.15
C ASN A 109 -16.09 2.22 4.99
N GLN A 110 -16.34 1.38 3.98
CA GLN A 110 -17.13 1.67 2.76
C GLN A 110 -16.51 2.66 1.77
N HIS A 111 -15.35 3.24 2.06
CA HIS A 111 -14.65 4.15 1.16
C HIS A 111 -13.48 3.44 0.47
N VAL A 112 -13.32 3.63 -0.82
CA VAL A 112 -12.11 3.22 -1.53
C VAL A 112 -10.95 4.06 -1.03
N LYS A 113 -9.91 3.41 -0.56
CA LYS A 113 -8.68 4.04 -0.07
C LYS A 113 -7.51 3.82 -1.00
N ILE A 114 -7.52 2.69 -1.73
CA ILE A 114 -6.46 2.30 -2.63
C ILE A 114 -7.09 1.73 -3.90
N VAL A 115 -6.48 2.04 -5.01
CA VAL A 115 -6.70 1.39 -6.31
C VAL A 115 -5.37 0.79 -6.72
N ASP A 116 -5.38 -0.52 -6.96
CA ASP A 116 -4.24 -1.22 -7.55
C ASP A 116 -4.55 -1.48 -9.02
N GLU A 117 -3.59 -1.21 -9.86
CA GLU A 117 -3.59 -1.53 -11.28
C GLU A 117 -2.32 -2.32 -11.59
N ASP A 118 -2.49 -3.58 -11.98
CA ASP A 118 -1.41 -4.53 -12.15
C ASP A 118 -1.38 -5.09 -13.57
N TYR A 119 -0.17 -5.28 -14.10
CA TYR A 119 0.07 -5.89 -15.40
C TYR A 119 1.06 -7.04 -15.24
N PHE A 120 0.66 -8.24 -15.68
CA PHE A 120 1.48 -9.45 -15.63
C PHE A 120 1.74 -9.97 -17.03
N LEU A 121 3.00 -10.29 -17.33
CA LEU A 121 3.37 -10.95 -18.58
C LEU A 121 2.72 -12.33 -18.66
N LYS A 122 1.85 -12.54 -19.64
CA LYS A 122 1.15 -13.81 -19.82
C LYS A 122 2.09 -14.97 -20.17
N SER A 123 3.24 -14.65 -20.73
CA SER A 123 4.34 -15.60 -20.95
C SER A 123 4.96 -16.15 -19.66
N ILE A 124 4.79 -15.45 -18.53
CA ILE A 124 5.32 -15.86 -17.21
C ILE A 124 4.18 -16.36 -16.32
N VAL A 125 3.06 -15.65 -16.27
CA VAL A 125 1.88 -15.99 -15.47
C VAL A 125 0.73 -16.26 -16.43
N SER A 126 0.38 -17.52 -16.62
CA SER A 126 -0.60 -17.94 -17.64
C SER A 126 -2.00 -17.43 -17.38
N ASP A 127 -2.39 -17.35 -16.10
CA ASP A 127 -3.72 -16.91 -15.66
C ASP A 127 -3.70 -16.45 -14.20
N ILE A 128 -4.59 -15.49 -13.87
CA ILE A 128 -4.89 -15.06 -12.50
C ILE A 128 -6.41 -14.94 -12.39
N GLY A 129 -7.05 -15.89 -11.71
CA GLY A 129 -8.49 -15.84 -11.48
C GLY A 129 -8.90 -14.73 -10.49
N ASN A 130 -10.18 -14.35 -10.51
CA ASN A 130 -10.70 -13.31 -9.62
C ASN A 130 -10.60 -13.68 -8.13
N ASP A 131 -10.66 -14.96 -7.81
CA ASP A 131 -10.46 -15.50 -6.46
C ASP A 131 -9.04 -15.21 -5.95
N VAL A 132 -8.03 -15.45 -6.79
CA VAL A 132 -6.63 -15.13 -6.49
C VAL A 132 -6.44 -13.61 -6.40
N ALA A 133 -6.98 -12.87 -7.38
CA ALA A 133 -6.84 -11.42 -7.44
C ALA A 133 -7.48 -10.72 -6.23
N SER A 134 -8.56 -11.26 -5.67
CA SER A 134 -9.24 -10.71 -4.49
C SER A 134 -8.55 -11.07 -3.15
N ASP A 135 -7.72 -12.11 -3.11
CA ASP A 135 -6.94 -12.49 -1.92
C ASP A 135 -5.51 -11.94 -2.00
N SER A 136 -4.55 -12.74 -2.47
CA SER A 136 -3.14 -12.35 -2.55
C SER A 136 -2.48 -12.86 -3.84
N ILE A 137 -2.24 -11.95 -4.77
CA ILE A 137 -1.50 -12.27 -6.00
C ILE A 137 -0.06 -12.65 -5.66
N TYR A 138 0.59 -11.99 -4.71
CA TYR A 138 1.97 -12.32 -4.29
C TYR A 138 2.07 -13.76 -3.75
N ASP A 139 1.16 -14.16 -2.89
CA ASP A 139 1.10 -15.55 -2.38
C ASP A 139 0.94 -16.56 -3.53
N TYR A 140 0.11 -16.24 -4.51
CA TYR A 140 -0.09 -17.08 -5.68
C TYR A 140 1.20 -17.20 -6.52
N LEU A 141 1.87 -16.07 -6.80
CA LEU A 141 3.11 -16.06 -7.55
C LEU A 141 4.21 -16.88 -6.85
N GLU A 142 4.39 -16.69 -5.55
CA GLU A 142 5.46 -17.31 -4.79
C GLU A 142 5.14 -18.76 -4.37
N LYS A 143 3.95 -19.00 -3.80
CA LYS A 143 3.60 -20.28 -3.18
C LYS A 143 3.02 -21.29 -4.17
N VAL A 144 2.29 -20.81 -5.20
CA VAL A 144 1.65 -21.70 -6.19
C VAL A 144 2.48 -21.82 -7.46
N LEU A 145 2.96 -20.70 -8.01
CA LEU A 145 3.76 -20.71 -9.23
C LEU A 145 5.26 -20.88 -8.95
N ASN A 146 5.70 -20.84 -7.69
CA ASN A 146 7.11 -20.92 -7.27
C ASN A 146 8.01 -19.89 -7.99
N LEU A 147 7.50 -18.71 -8.23
CA LEU A 147 8.25 -17.58 -8.78
C LEU A 147 8.93 -16.83 -7.63
N ASN A 148 10.24 -16.71 -7.68
CA ASN A 148 11.00 -15.97 -6.69
C ASN A 148 11.09 -14.51 -7.10
N ILE A 149 10.54 -13.61 -6.28
CA ILE A 149 10.66 -12.17 -6.46
C ILE A 149 12.04 -11.76 -5.95
N SER A 150 12.82 -11.09 -6.81
CA SER A 150 14.20 -10.69 -6.48
C SER A 150 14.25 -9.29 -5.89
N TYR A 151 13.71 -8.32 -6.60
CA TYR A 151 13.63 -6.93 -6.15
C TYR A 151 12.53 -6.20 -6.90
N SER A 152 12.19 -4.99 -6.43
CA SER A 152 11.34 -4.07 -7.16
C SER A 152 11.98 -2.70 -7.30
N SER A 153 11.71 -2.04 -8.43
CA SER A 153 12.01 -0.63 -8.63
C SER A 153 10.73 0.17 -8.42
N LYS A 154 10.73 1.12 -7.51
CA LYS A 154 9.53 1.90 -7.16
C LYS A 154 9.77 3.39 -7.38
N SER A 155 8.76 4.10 -7.88
CA SER A 155 8.69 5.55 -7.90
C SER A 155 7.40 6.02 -7.25
N ILE A 156 7.48 7.11 -6.49
CA ILE A 156 6.31 7.71 -5.82
C ILE A 156 6.15 9.13 -6.35
N THR A 157 4.95 9.42 -6.85
CA THR A 157 4.58 10.74 -7.36
C THR A 157 3.26 11.19 -6.76
N PHE A 158 2.99 12.48 -6.79
CA PHE A 158 1.69 13.04 -6.44
C PHE A 158 1.04 13.54 -7.71
N GLU A 159 -0.09 12.94 -8.06
CA GLU A 159 -0.78 13.21 -9.32
C GLU A 159 -2.19 13.77 -9.05
N PRO A 160 -2.65 14.72 -9.88
CA PRO A 160 -4.02 15.18 -9.76
C PRO A 160 -4.99 14.03 -10.07
N PHE A 161 -6.12 14.02 -9.39
CA PHE A 161 -7.20 13.09 -9.74
C PHE A 161 -7.70 13.41 -11.15
N ASP A 162 -7.68 12.42 -12.01
CA ASP A 162 -8.33 12.43 -13.31
C ASP A 162 -9.76 11.85 -13.23
N GLU A 163 -10.46 11.82 -14.35
CA GLU A 163 -11.82 11.32 -14.43
C GLU A 163 -11.93 9.83 -14.07
N GLN A 164 -10.95 9.02 -14.46
CA GLN A 164 -10.91 7.59 -14.15
C GLN A 164 -10.69 7.36 -12.66
N ALA A 165 -9.78 8.10 -12.04
CA ALA A 165 -9.54 8.04 -10.60
C ALA A 165 -10.80 8.42 -9.81
N TYR A 166 -11.52 9.48 -10.21
CA TYR A 166 -12.79 9.83 -9.57
C TYR A 166 -13.85 8.74 -9.70
N GLN A 167 -13.92 8.04 -10.84
CA GLN A 167 -14.85 6.92 -11.02
C GLN A 167 -14.56 5.76 -10.05
N LEU A 168 -13.29 5.47 -9.80
CA LEU A 168 -12.86 4.36 -8.94
C LEU A 168 -12.93 4.71 -7.45
N PHE A 169 -12.45 5.88 -7.06
CA PHE A 169 -12.45 6.31 -5.66
C PHE A 169 -13.81 6.83 -5.18
N GLY A 170 -14.67 7.29 -6.10
CA GLY A 170 -15.96 7.90 -5.78
C GLY A 170 -15.82 9.34 -5.33
N ASP A 171 -16.73 9.79 -4.45
CA ASP A 171 -16.74 11.17 -3.95
C ASP A 171 -15.62 11.38 -2.92
N VAL A 172 -14.50 11.91 -3.40
CA VAL A 172 -13.35 12.29 -2.59
C VAL A 172 -13.15 13.79 -2.60
N SER A 173 -12.82 14.34 -1.44
CA SER A 173 -12.61 15.79 -1.26
C SER A 173 -11.15 16.24 -1.50
N VAL A 174 -10.30 15.33 -1.98
CA VAL A 174 -8.87 15.58 -2.25
C VAL A 174 -8.63 15.78 -3.73
N ALA A 175 -7.69 16.66 -4.07
CA ALA A 175 -7.36 16.98 -5.46
C ALA A 175 -6.19 16.16 -6.04
N TYR A 176 -5.45 15.45 -5.20
CA TYR A 176 -4.26 14.68 -5.57
C TYR A 176 -4.24 13.32 -4.89
N SER A 177 -3.69 12.32 -5.59
CA SER A 177 -3.36 11.00 -5.07
C SER A 177 -1.85 10.82 -4.95
N ALA A 178 -1.42 9.99 -4.00
CA ALA A 178 -0.08 9.43 -4.02
C ALA A 178 -0.10 8.21 -4.95
N THR A 179 0.68 8.27 -6.04
CA THR A 179 0.77 7.19 -7.03
C THR A 179 2.11 6.48 -6.88
N VAL A 180 2.07 5.17 -6.65
CA VAL A 180 3.26 4.32 -6.57
C VAL A 180 3.32 3.46 -7.82
N ARG A 181 4.33 3.69 -8.67
CA ARG A 181 4.63 2.82 -9.80
C ARG A 181 5.75 1.87 -9.42
N SER A 182 5.55 0.59 -9.64
CA SER A 182 6.50 -0.45 -9.28
C SER A 182 6.73 -1.42 -10.43
N ILE A 183 7.99 -1.73 -10.71
CA ILE A 183 8.37 -2.83 -11.60
C ILE A 183 9.00 -3.91 -10.72
N VAL A 184 8.42 -5.10 -10.78
CA VAL A 184 8.87 -6.26 -10.00
C VAL A 184 9.71 -7.17 -10.90
N TYR A 185 10.87 -7.56 -10.41
CA TYR A 185 11.82 -8.41 -11.12
C TYR A 185 11.91 -9.77 -10.46
N LEU A 186 11.78 -10.81 -11.26
CA LEU A 186 11.92 -12.18 -10.81
C LEU A 186 13.38 -12.63 -10.84
N GLU A 187 13.72 -13.57 -9.97
CA GLU A 187 15.03 -14.21 -9.98
C GLU A 187 15.18 -15.09 -11.24
N ILE A 188 16.22 -14.83 -12.03
CA ILE A 188 16.53 -15.67 -13.17
C ILE A 188 17.19 -16.95 -12.66
N LYS A 189 16.46 -18.06 -12.65
CA LYS A 189 17.05 -19.37 -12.42
C LYS A 189 17.88 -19.77 -13.65
N ILE A 190 19.18 -19.50 -13.61
CA ILE A 190 20.11 -20.04 -14.61
C ILE A 190 20.23 -21.54 -14.30
N PRO A 191 19.82 -22.45 -15.20
CA PRO A 191 20.05 -23.85 -14.98
C PRO A 191 21.56 -24.09 -14.96
N TYR A 192 22.08 -24.59 -13.84
CA TYR A 192 23.44 -25.12 -13.79
C TYR A 192 23.48 -26.35 -14.69
N GLN A 193 24.26 -26.26 -15.77
CA GLN A 193 24.69 -27.43 -16.53
C GLN A 193 25.81 -28.15 -15.79
#